data_5fc1e5d4485bc2e49aecda92873ddc95
#
_entry.id   5fc1e5d4485bc2e49aecda92873ddc95
#
_cell.length_a   1.000
_cell.length_b   1.000
_cell.length_c   1.000
_cell.angle_alpha   90.00
_cell.angle_beta   90.00
_cell.angle_gamma   90.00
#
_symmetry.space_group_name_H-M   'P 1'
#
loop_
_entity.id
_entity.type
_entity.pdbx_description
1 polymer ?
#
loop_
_entity_poly.entity_id
_entity_poly.type
_entity_poly.pdbx_seq_one_letter_code
_entity_poly.pdbx_strand_id
1 'polypeptide(L)'
;MEENMLRFYRLLNKRLFMAMLIISAIFAFCFSPQFRNIYGLPMHIRVIEGETALFEVNFPLTVSVNHDNASIRVQNHDLLSITALSRPVSLEPVKLGQSTVEFKLFGVIPFRTVQVDVLPPIKLIPGGHSIGVVLRSQGVIVVGNSPVLTMQGQYATPAKDAGIIVGDVIISINGTPVQSETQVAEIIDDSGKNHRNVDILLKRPDGQQHVTATPVLCSETKRYRIGLFVRDSAAGVGTLSFYEPESKIYGALGHIITDSDTNQPIDCEQGKIVLATVSGIQHGKRGHPGEKIGVFIEEDHLLGNITKNSQFGIYGHLNAALPNDKYAQAIPVASMSQVQIGPAEMLTVVDGQTIDQFAIEIQKINLQEAPESKGLVIKVTDPRLIEKTGGIVQGMSGSPIIQNGKIVGAVTHVFVHDPTSGYGCFVDWMLMESGIIPKKERHSARKLFTFSRQFFFD
;
A
#
# COMPACT_ATOMS: atom_id res chain seq x y z
N MET A 1 30.71 65.31 15.85
CA MET A 1 29.94 64.58 14.84
C MET A 1 30.50 63.16 14.62
N GLU A 2 31.80 63.01 14.52
CA GLU A 2 32.45 61.67 14.30
C GLU A 2 32.24 60.65 15.42
N GLU A 3 32.26 61.07 16.66
CA GLU A 3 32.10 60.14 17.81
C GLU A 3 30.71 59.54 17.89
N ASN A 4 29.68 60.26 17.52
CA ASN A 4 28.28 59.75 17.44
C ASN A 4 28.09 58.80 16.28
N MET A 5 28.77 59.00 15.16
CA MET A 5 28.76 58.12 14.00
C MET A 5 29.44 56.77 14.32
N LEU A 6 30.60 56.79 15.02
CA LEU A 6 31.33 55.60 15.46
C LEU A 6 30.53 54.79 16.48
N ARG A 7 29.80 55.41 17.39
CA ARG A 7 28.88 54.72 18.34
C ARG A 7 27.71 54.08 17.59
N PHE A 8 27.15 54.74 16.59
CA PHE A 8 26.05 54.21 15.77
C PHE A 8 26.51 52.98 14.97
N TYR A 9 27.68 53.01 14.32
CA TYR A 9 28.27 51.87 13.63
C TYR A 9 28.57 50.68 14.52
N ARG A 10 29.07 50.93 15.74
CA ARG A 10 29.31 49.86 16.74
C ARG A 10 28.01 49.23 17.23
N LEU A 11 26.96 49.98 17.41
CA LEU A 11 25.63 49.48 17.80
C LEU A 11 24.96 48.71 16.66
N LEU A 12 25.10 49.18 15.44
CA LEU A 12 24.57 48.51 14.23
C LEU A 12 25.28 47.16 14.03
N ASN A 13 26.60 47.12 14.13
CA ASN A 13 27.37 45.87 14.00
C ASN A 13 27.05 44.88 15.13
N LYS A 14 26.82 45.32 16.35
CA LYS A 14 26.38 44.42 17.45
C LYS A 14 24.98 43.85 17.21
N ARG A 15 24.05 44.64 16.69
CA ARG A 15 22.70 44.16 16.35
C ARG A 15 22.71 43.17 15.16
N LEU A 16 23.50 43.45 14.12
CA LEU A 16 23.72 42.56 13.00
C LEU A 16 24.39 41.25 13.44
N PHE A 17 25.39 41.30 14.29
CA PHE A 17 26.06 40.13 14.85
C PHE A 17 25.10 39.28 15.70
N MET A 18 24.30 39.90 16.58
CA MET A 18 23.27 39.20 17.34
C MET A 18 22.20 38.58 16.44
N ALA A 19 21.75 39.28 15.37
CA ALA A 19 20.81 38.74 14.42
C ALA A 19 21.38 37.51 13.66
N MET A 20 22.64 37.58 13.23
CA MET A 20 23.33 36.43 12.61
C MET A 20 23.48 35.25 13.57
N LEU A 21 23.76 35.48 14.84
CA LEU A 21 23.87 34.45 15.90
C LEU A 21 22.49 33.77 16.09
N ILE A 22 21.43 34.56 16.17
CA ILE A 22 20.05 34.04 16.31
C ILE A 22 19.66 33.21 15.07
N ILE A 23 19.92 33.72 13.87
CA ILE A 23 19.65 32.99 12.61
C ILE A 23 20.44 31.69 12.54
N SER A 24 21.73 31.72 12.92
CA SER A 24 22.57 30.51 12.96
C SER A 24 22.07 29.51 14.00
N ALA A 25 21.60 29.96 15.16
CA ALA A 25 21.03 29.11 16.20
C ALA A 25 19.69 28.48 15.74
N ILE A 26 18.83 29.26 15.09
CA ILE A 26 17.57 28.76 14.49
C ILE A 26 17.90 27.72 13.41
N PHE A 27 18.86 28.02 12.54
CA PHE A 27 19.29 27.11 11.48
C PHE A 27 19.84 25.80 12.06
N ALA A 28 20.73 25.87 13.06
CA ALA A 28 21.25 24.71 13.76
C ALA A 28 20.14 23.90 14.45
N PHE A 29 19.15 24.56 15.04
CA PHE A 29 17.99 23.93 15.64
C PHE A 29 17.13 23.21 14.58
N CYS A 30 16.88 23.80 13.41
CA CYS A 30 16.11 23.18 12.33
C CYS A 30 16.75 21.88 11.79
N PHE A 31 18.06 21.73 11.88
CA PHE A 31 18.77 20.51 11.49
C PHE A 31 19.03 19.54 12.66
N SER A 32 18.60 19.89 13.85
CA SER A 32 18.79 19.04 15.03
C SER A 32 17.88 17.79 14.96
N PRO A 33 18.30 16.66 15.58
CA PRO A 33 17.44 15.49 15.74
C PRO A 33 16.13 15.82 16.47
N GLN A 34 16.16 16.77 17.39
CA GLN A 34 14.99 17.24 18.14
C GLN A 34 13.94 17.86 17.23
N PHE A 35 14.36 18.69 16.27
CA PHE A 35 13.44 19.30 15.30
C PHE A 35 12.81 18.26 14.36
N ARG A 36 13.60 17.28 13.91
CA ARG A 36 13.08 16.16 13.10
C ARG A 36 12.03 15.34 13.84
N ASN A 37 12.22 15.10 15.14
CA ASN A 37 11.25 14.38 15.97
C ASN A 37 9.95 15.18 16.18
N ILE A 38 10.04 16.51 16.22
CA ILE A 38 8.86 17.39 16.30
C ILE A 38 8.00 17.28 15.03
N TYR A 39 8.62 17.24 13.86
CA TYR A 39 7.92 17.12 12.59
C TYR A 39 7.40 15.69 12.33
N GLY A 40 8.05 14.66 12.88
CA GLY A 40 7.71 13.26 12.73
C GLY A 40 6.56 12.76 13.62
N LEU A 41 5.90 13.62 14.41
CA LEU A 41 4.75 13.24 15.22
C LEU A 41 3.55 12.94 14.30
N PRO A 42 2.98 11.72 14.34
CA PRO A 42 1.82 11.38 13.53
C PRO A 42 0.60 12.20 13.97
N MET A 43 -0.31 12.51 13.03
CA MET A 43 -1.58 13.18 13.36
C MET A 43 -2.58 12.24 14.01
N HIS A 44 -2.44 10.94 13.76
CA HIS A 44 -3.30 9.88 14.29
C HIS A 44 -2.45 8.77 14.86
N ILE A 45 -2.79 8.35 16.06
CA ILE A 45 -2.19 7.19 16.75
C ILE A 45 -3.28 6.18 17.01
N ARG A 46 -3.01 4.91 16.73
CA ARG A 46 -3.87 3.80 17.11
C ARG A 46 -3.22 3.02 18.20
N VAL A 47 -3.99 2.73 19.24
CA VAL A 47 -3.58 1.90 20.37
C VAL A 47 -4.63 0.80 20.57
N ILE A 48 -4.18 -0.36 21.00
CA ILE A 48 -5.06 -1.50 21.24
C ILE A 48 -5.42 -1.50 22.72
N GLU A 49 -6.70 -1.70 23.03
CA GLU A 49 -7.18 -1.79 24.41
C GLU A 49 -6.43 -2.88 25.18
N GLY A 50 -5.98 -2.54 26.40
CA GLY A 50 -5.17 -3.40 27.24
C GLY A 50 -3.68 -3.41 26.92
N GLU A 51 -3.21 -2.66 25.94
CA GLU A 51 -1.80 -2.58 25.58
C GLU A 51 -1.27 -1.14 25.69
N THR A 52 -0.17 -0.97 26.40
CA THR A 52 0.48 0.34 26.57
C THR A 52 1.31 0.69 25.33
N ALA A 53 1.06 1.84 24.73
CA ALA A 53 1.90 2.36 23.67
C ALA A 53 2.93 3.34 24.25
N LEU A 54 4.22 3.10 23.95
CA LEU A 54 5.33 3.95 24.37
C LEU A 54 5.73 4.89 23.25
N PHE A 55 5.81 6.18 23.56
CA PHE A 55 6.31 7.21 22.65
C PHE A 55 7.45 7.97 23.31
N GLU A 56 8.51 8.16 22.56
CA GLU A 56 9.59 9.04 23.01
C GLU A 56 9.24 10.49 22.68
N VAL A 57 9.00 11.29 23.71
CA VAL A 57 8.75 12.73 23.56
C VAL A 57 10.00 13.48 24.02
N ASN A 58 10.66 14.13 23.08
CA ASN A 58 11.89 14.87 23.34
C ASN A 58 11.62 16.33 23.69
N PHE A 59 12.42 16.87 24.63
CA PHE A 59 12.42 18.31 24.89
C PHE A 59 12.56 19.11 23.58
N PRO A 60 11.80 20.19 23.35
CA PRO A 60 10.98 20.95 24.31
C PRO A 60 9.48 20.58 24.36
N LEU A 61 9.09 19.40 23.84
CA LEU A 61 7.69 18.96 23.84
C LEU A 61 7.26 18.37 25.19
N THR A 62 6.02 18.64 25.57
CA THR A 62 5.30 18.01 26.67
C THR A 62 3.95 17.51 26.16
N VAL A 63 3.37 16.54 26.83
CA VAL A 63 2.11 15.90 26.45
C VAL A 63 1.05 16.18 27.52
N SER A 64 -0.15 16.56 27.08
CA SER A 64 -1.34 16.68 27.95
C SER A 64 -2.55 16.02 27.27
N VAL A 65 -3.41 15.38 28.04
CA VAL A 65 -4.69 14.81 27.58
C VAL A 65 -5.81 15.77 27.93
N ASN A 66 -6.76 15.92 27.01
CA ASN A 66 -7.99 16.64 27.31
C ASN A 66 -8.90 15.74 28.14
N HIS A 67 -9.30 16.18 29.33
CA HIS A 67 -9.96 15.35 30.36
C HIS A 67 -11.43 15.00 30.05
N ASP A 68 -12.08 15.63 29.08
CA ASP A 68 -13.55 15.54 28.92
C ASP A 68 -14.05 14.21 28.33
N ASN A 69 -13.21 13.33 27.78
CA ASN A 69 -13.58 11.98 27.32
C ASN A 69 -12.36 11.06 27.20
N ALA A 70 -11.54 10.97 28.23
CA ALA A 70 -10.30 10.23 28.16
C ALA A 70 -10.51 8.71 28.00
N SER A 71 -10.42 8.24 26.74
CA SER A 71 -10.26 6.80 26.43
C SER A 71 -8.84 6.32 26.71
N ILE A 72 -7.93 7.24 27.01
CA ILE A 72 -6.51 6.99 27.31
C ILE A 72 -6.10 7.72 28.58
N ARG A 73 -5.13 7.12 29.29
CA ARG A 73 -4.39 7.75 30.38
C ARG A 73 -2.96 7.96 29.93
N VAL A 74 -2.41 9.16 30.18
CA VAL A 74 -0.99 9.44 29.95
C VAL A 74 -0.26 9.32 31.27
N GLN A 75 0.72 8.43 31.35
CA GLN A 75 1.65 8.37 32.48
C GLN A 75 2.93 9.05 32.06
N ASN A 76 3.21 10.20 32.68
CA ASN A 76 4.50 10.86 32.60
C ASN A 76 5.38 10.29 33.71
N HIS A 77 6.41 9.55 33.38
CA HIS A 77 7.41 9.15 34.36
C HIS A 77 8.21 10.40 34.79
N ASP A 78 8.01 10.77 36.04
CA ASP A 78 8.67 11.78 36.87
C ASP A 78 9.11 13.10 36.24
N LEU A 79 8.45 14.15 36.73
CA LEU A 79 8.68 15.58 36.45
C LEU A 79 10.01 16.14 36.99
N LEU A 80 10.85 15.36 37.65
CA LEU A 80 11.95 15.88 38.47
C LEU A 80 13.38 15.70 37.91
N SER A 81 13.57 15.03 36.79
CA SER A 81 14.91 14.96 36.18
C SER A 81 15.06 15.95 35.03
N ILE A 82 15.61 17.12 35.34
CA ILE A 82 15.95 18.21 34.39
C ILE A 82 17.00 17.78 33.35
N THR A 83 17.60 16.61 33.48
CA THR A 83 18.73 16.14 32.68
C THR A 83 18.36 15.17 31.52
N ALA A 84 17.14 14.69 31.44
CA ALA A 84 16.75 13.77 30.34
C ALA A 84 16.18 14.54 29.13
N LEU A 85 16.96 14.62 28.05
CA LEU A 85 16.57 15.20 26.76
C LEU A 85 15.47 14.40 26.05
N SER A 86 15.23 13.17 26.47
CA SER A 86 14.18 12.27 25.95
C SER A 86 13.39 11.66 27.11
N ARG A 87 12.07 11.69 27.02
CA ARG A 87 11.18 11.11 28.04
C ARG A 87 10.22 10.14 27.37
N PRO A 88 10.18 8.87 27.77
CA PRO A 88 9.13 7.97 27.34
C PRO A 88 7.79 8.42 27.95
N VAL A 89 6.81 8.64 27.11
CA VAL A 89 5.42 8.86 27.48
C VAL A 89 4.65 7.59 27.18
N SER A 90 4.00 7.00 28.19
CA SER A 90 3.13 5.87 27.98
C SER A 90 1.69 6.32 27.82
N LEU A 91 1.05 5.84 26.74
CA LEU A 91 -0.37 5.96 26.52
C LEU A 91 -1.04 4.65 26.95
N GLU A 92 -1.78 4.67 28.03
CA GLU A 92 -2.56 3.52 28.51
C GLU A 92 -4.01 3.66 28.04
N PRO A 93 -4.50 2.78 27.17
CA PRO A 93 -5.91 2.76 26.80
C PRO A 93 -6.74 2.27 27.97
N VAL A 94 -7.80 3.04 28.30
CA VAL A 94 -8.70 2.75 29.42
C VAL A 94 -10.05 2.19 28.94
N LYS A 95 -10.52 2.65 27.78
CA LYS A 95 -11.77 2.20 27.15
C LYS A 95 -11.72 2.44 25.65
N LEU A 96 -12.50 1.68 24.90
CA LEU A 96 -12.69 1.90 23.48
C LEU A 96 -13.17 3.31 23.17
N GLY A 97 -12.69 3.90 22.08
CA GLY A 97 -13.14 5.21 21.64
C GLY A 97 -11.99 6.10 21.19
N GLN A 98 -12.26 7.39 21.18
CA GLN A 98 -11.35 8.40 20.68
C GLN A 98 -10.97 9.39 21.75
N SER A 99 -9.72 9.78 21.76
CA SER A 99 -9.20 10.83 22.62
C SER A 99 -8.26 11.72 21.82
N THR A 100 -8.04 12.92 22.32
CA THR A 100 -7.07 13.85 21.74
C THR A 100 -5.94 14.07 22.73
N VAL A 101 -4.72 14.00 22.21
CA VAL A 101 -3.50 14.31 22.95
C VAL A 101 -2.93 15.60 22.40
N GLU A 102 -2.70 16.55 23.28
CA GLU A 102 -2.13 17.84 22.92
C GLU A 102 -0.66 17.86 23.26
N PHE A 103 0.17 18.12 22.26
CA PHE A 103 1.59 18.36 22.40
C PHE A 103 1.82 19.85 22.56
N LYS A 104 2.55 20.25 23.61
CA LYS A 104 2.87 21.64 23.93
C LYS A 104 4.38 21.86 23.93
N LEU A 105 4.81 22.99 23.39
CA LEU A 105 6.18 23.45 23.53
C LEU A 105 6.35 24.08 24.90
N PHE A 106 7.40 23.66 25.62
CA PHE A 106 7.73 24.15 26.99
C PHE A 106 6.56 24.01 27.99
N GLY A 107 5.61 23.13 27.73
CA GLY A 107 4.43 22.89 28.58
C GLY A 107 3.34 23.98 28.48
N VAL A 108 3.52 25.03 27.70
CA VAL A 108 2.63 26.20 27.66
C VAL A 108 2.05 26.47 26.28
N ILE A 109 2.86 26.37 25.21
CA ILE A 109 2.45 26.77 23.87
C ILE A 109 1.87 25.55 23.14
N PRO A 110 0.56 25.54 22.78
CA PRO A 110 -0.02 24.46 21.99
C PRO A 110 0.73 24.36 20.65
N PHE A 111 1.21 23.14 20.35
CA PHE A 111 1.99 22.89 19.13
C PHE A 111 1.23 21.99 18.15
N ARG A 112 0.74 20.84 18.63
CA ARG A 112 0.02 19.88 17.80
C ARG A 112 -1.00 19.09 18.62
N THR A 113 -2.16 18.85 18.05
CA THR A 113 -3.15 17.92 18.59
C THR A 113 -3.10 16.64 17.78
N VAL A 114 -2.92 15.51 18.46
CA VAL A 114 -2.87 14.16 17.90
C VAL A 114 -4.12 13.42 18.32
N GLN A 115 -4.80 12.84 17.35
CA GLN A 115 -5.96 12.00 17.61
C GLN A 115 -5.49 10.57 17.95
N VAL A 116 -6.01 10.02 19.05
CA VAL A 116 -5.73 8.65 19.49
C VAL A 116 -7.02 7.85 19.42
N ASP A 117 -7.01 6.81 18.57
CA ASP A 117 -8.11 5.86 18.46
C ASP A 117 -7.74 4.60 19.27
N VAL A 118 -8.56 4.26 20.28
CA VAL A 118 -8.44 3.02 21.03
C VAL A 118 -9.28 1.96 20.34
N LEU A 119 -8.62 0.92 19.82
CA LEU A 119 -9.22 -0.20 19.10
C LEU A 119 -9.39 -1.41 20.02
N PRO A 120 -10.35 -2.30 19.75
CA PRO A 120 -10.43 -3.57 20.44
C PRO A 120 -9.23 -4.45 20.11
N PRO A 121 -8.87 -5.41 20.97
CA PRO A 121 -7.85 -6.39 20.67
C PRO A 121 -8.29 -7.27 19.49
N ILE A 122 -7.54 -7.20 18.39
CA ILE A 122 -7.81 -7.98 17.18
C ILE A 122 -6.83 -9.15 17.15
N LYS A 123 -7.36 -10.34 16.90
CA LYS A 123 -6.57 -11.56 16.70
C LYS A 123 -6.86 -12.13 15.33
N LEU A 124 -5.81 -12.50 14.61
CA LEU A 124 -5.87 -13.06 13.27
C LEU A 124 -5.05 -14.32 13.18
N ILE A 125 -5.40 -15.20 12.28
CA ILE A 125 -4.53 -16.32 11.91
C ILE A 125 -3.56 -15.80 10.84
N PRO A 126 -2.24 -15.88 11.09
CA PRO A 126 -1.25 -15.55 10.06
C PRO A 126 -1.41 -16.48 8.86
N GLY A 127 -1.27 -15.93 7.66
CA GLY A 127 -1.30 -16.71 6.42
C GLY A 127 0.03 -17.41 6.14
N GLY A 128 0.69 -17.00 5.08
CA GLY A 128 1.92 -17.63 4.57
C GLY A 128 1.67 -18.59 3.42
N HIS A 129 0.42 -19.01 3.22
CA HIS A 129 0.01 -19.90 2.12
C HIS A 129 0.31 -19.25 0.76
N SER A 130 0.84 -20.05 -0.17
CA SER A 130 0.92 -19.64 -1.58
C SER A 130 -0.46 -19.73 -2.20
N ILE A 131 -0.90 -18.65 -2.82
CA ILE A 131 -2.22 -18.54 -3.46
C ILE A 131 -2.06 -18.17 -4.93
N GLY A 132 -2.88 -18.79 -5.77
CA GLY A 132 -3.16 -18.31 -7.11
C GLY A 132 -4.26 -17.25 -7.03
N VAL A 133 -4.01 -16.11 -7.62
CA VAL A 133 -4.94 -14.98 -7.68
C VAL A 133 -5.44 -14.86 -9.09
N VAL A 134 -6.74 -14.84 -9.28
CA VAL A 134 -7.39 -14.61 -10.58
C VAL A 134 -8.36 -13.45 -10.42
N LEU A 135 -8.09 -12.37 -11.13
CA LEU A 135 -8.94 -11.18 -11.18
C LEU A 135 -9.53 -11.02 -12.58
N ARG A 136 -10.82 -10.73 -12.65
CA ARG A 136 -11.48 -10.26 -13.87
C ARG A 136 -11.79 -8.79 -13.77
N SER A 137 -11.40 -8.04 -14.80
CA SER A 137 -11.67 -6.63 -14.90
C SER A 137 -13.14 -6.35 -15.24
N GLN A 138 -13.62 -5.18 -14.81
CA GLN A 138 -14.89 -4.65 -15.30
C GLN A 138 -14.71 -4.17 -16.75
N GLY A 139 -15.05 -5.04 -17.73
CA GLY A 139 -14.75 -4.82 -19.14
C GLY A 139 -13.43 -5.45 -19.57
N VAL A 140 -12.98 -5.14 -20.77
CA VAL A 140 -11.80 -5.76 -21.41
C VAL A 140 -10.73 -4.70 -21.68
N ILE A 141 -9.52 -4.90 -21.13
CA ILE A 141 -8.40 -3.94 -21.18
C ILE A 141 -7.72 -4.04 -22.55
N VAL A 142 -7.46 -2.91 -23.19
CA VAL A 142 -6.63 -2.81 -24.40
C VAL A 142 -5.17 -2.83 -23.98
N VAL A 143 -4.44 -3.88 -24.33
CA VAL A 143 -3.01 -4.06 -24.00
C VAL A 143 -2.09 -3.79 -25.19
N GLY A 144 -2.65 -3.64 -26.40
CA GLY A 144 -1.85 -3.34 -27.59
C GLY A 144 -2.70 -3.08 -28.84
N ASN A 145 -2.06 -2.47 -29.83
CA ASN A 145 -2.59 -2.28 -31.17
C ASN A 145 -1.68 -3.00 -32.19
N SER A 146 -2.29 -3.65 -33.18
CA SER A 146 -1.58 -4.32 -34.27
C SER A 146 -2.22 -3.97 -35.61
N PRO A 147 -1.43 -3.70 -36.65
CA PRO A 147 -1.99 -3.58 -38.00
C PRO A 147 -2.64 -4.88 -38.44
N VAL A 148 -3.73 -4.80 -39.19
CA VAL A 148 -4.43 -5.91 -39.78
C VAL A 148 -4.10 -6.00 -41.27
N LEU A 149 -3.52 -7.14 -41.69
CA LEU A 149 -3.25 -7.38 -43.11
C LEU A 149 -4.59 -7.71 -43.82
N THR A 150 -5.02 -6.84 -44.72
CA THR A 150 -6.27 -6.99 -45.47
C THR A 150 -6.15 -8.01 -46.62
N MET A 151 -7.28 -8.42 -47.20
CA MET A 151 -7.30 -9.31 -48.38
C MET A 151 -6.62 -8.71 -49.61
N GLN A 152 -6.45 -7.40 -49.67
CA GLN A 152 -5.75 -6.67 -50.73
C GLN A 152 -4.24 -6.57 -50.50
N GLY A 153 -3.71 -7.18 -49.41
CA GLY A 153 -2.29 -7.12 -49.05
C GLY A 153 -1.82 -5.80 -48.45
N GLN A 154 -2.74 -4.93 -48.04
CA GLN A 154 -2.45 -3.67 -47.37
C GLN A 154 -2.61 -3.80 -45.85
N TYR A 155 -1.88 -3.04 -45.09
CA TYR A 155 -2.04 -2.94 -43.64
C TYR A 155 -3.02 -1.81 -43.29
N ALA A 156 -4.02 -2.13 -42.46
CA ALA A 156 -5.01 -1.21 -41.92
C ALA A 156 -4.90 -1.17 -40.38
N THR A 157 -5.22 -0.01 -39.78
CA THR A 157 -5.15 0.19 -38.32
C THR A 157 -6.47 0.72 -37.74
N PRO A 158 -7.62 0.01 -37.94
CA PRO A 158 -8.94 0.59 -37.63
C PRO A 158 -9.12 1.05 -36.17
N ALA A 159 -8.58 0.32 -35.21
CA ALA A 159 -8.67 0.69 -33.81
C ALA A 159 -7.85 1.97 -33.48
N LYS A 160 -6.63 2.05 -34.04
CA LYS A 160 -5.77 3.23 -33.86
C LYS A 160 -6.39 4.45 -34.54
N ASP A 161 -6.95 4.28 -35.73
CA ASP A 161 -7.60 5.34 -36.51
C ASP A 161 -8.87 5.86 -35.80
N ALA A 162 -9.56 4.97 -35.05
CA ALA A 162 -10.68 5.31 -34.17
C ALA A 162 -10.24 5.97 -32.85
N GLY A 163 -8.94 6.11 -32.58
CA GLY A 163 -8.40 6.74 -31.37
C GLY A 163 -8.41 5.83 -30.13
N ILE A 164 -8.44 4.50 -30.31
CA ILE A 164 -8.29 3.53 -29.22
C ILE A 164 -6.81 3.42 -28.86
N ILE A 165 -6.50 3.56 -27.59
CA ILE A 165 -5.13 3.54 -27.06
C ILE A 165 -4.94 2.42 -26.04
N VAL A 166 -3.68 2.03 -25.81
CA VAL A 166 -3.30 1.09 -24.76
C VAL A 166 -3.71 1.66 -23.39
N GLY A 167 -4.37 0.82 -22.58
CA GLY A 167 -4.93 1.21 -21.30
C GLY A 167 -6.42 1.59 -21.33
N ASP A 168 -7.04 1.74 -22.51
CA ASP A 168 -8.48 1.85 -22.60
C ASP A 168 -9.16 0.57 -22.10
N VAL A 169 -10.28 0.71 -21.39
CA VAL A 169 -11.11 -0.44 -20.99
C VAL A 169 -12.39 -0.44 -21.80
N ILE A 170 -12.60 -1.48 -22.60
CA ILE A 170 -13.81 -1.67 -23.39
C ILE A 170 -14.95 -2.14 -22.47
N ILE A 171 -15.97 -1.32 -22.29
CA ILE A 171 -17.12 -1.60 -21.43
C ILE A 171 -18.25 -2.27 -22.24
N SER A 172 -18.53 -1.77 -23.44
CA SER A 172 -19.54 -2.35 -24.33
C SER A 172 -19.18 -2.12 -25.79
N ILE A 173 -19.73 -2.97 -26.65
CA ILE A 173 -19.66 -2.84 -28.10
C ILE A 173 -21.08 -2.94 -28.65
N ASN A 174 -21.47 -1.93 -29.45
CA ASN A 174 -22.83 -1.82 -30.01
C ASN A 174 -23.94 -1.90 -28.94
N GLY A 175 -23.65 -1.29 -27.73
CA GLY A 175 -24.55 -1.32 -26.58
C GLY A 175 -24.56 -2.64 -25.81
N THR A 176 -23.86 -3.68 -26.25
CA THR A 176 -23.73 -4.97 -25.55
C THR A 176 -22.53 -4.92 -24.61
N PRO A 177 -22.70 -5.07 -23.27
CA PRO A 177 -21.60 -5.18 -22.34
C PRO A 177 -20.66 -6.35 -22.68
N VAL A 178 -19.34 -6.13 -22.57
CA VAL A 178 -18.32 -7.17 -22.84
C VAL A 178 -17.53 -7.47 -21.59
N GLN A 179 -17.29 -8.77 -21.34
CA GLN A 179 -16.56 -9.28 -20.19
C GLN A 179 -15.43 -10.24 -20.57
N SER A 180 -15.29 -10.55 -21.87
CA SER A 180 -14.21 -11.43 -22.33
C SER A 180 -13.65 -10.99 -23.68
N GLU A 181 -12.39 -11.35 -23.94
CA GLU A 181 -11.72 -11.14 -25.22
C GLU A 181 -12.46 -11.88 -26.36
N THR A 182 -13.03 -13.04 -26.05
CA THR A 182 -13.82 -13.83 -27.02
C THR A 182 -15.06 -13.07 -27.45
N GLN A 183 -15.84 -12.49 -26.53
CA GLN A 183 -17.00 -11.66 -26.82
C GLN A 183 -16.65 -10.46 -27.70
N VAL A 184 -15.54 -9.76 -27.35
CA VAL A 184 -15.05 -8.64 -28.17
C VAL A 184 -14.76 -9.08 -29.59
N ALA A 185 -14.06 -10.21 -29.78
CA ALA A 185 -13.69 -10.73 -31.08
C ALA A 185 -14.93 -11.17 -31.89
N GLU A 186 -15.91 -11.80 -31.25
CA GLU A 186 -17.17 -12.28 -31.92
C GLU A 186 -18.04 -11.11 -32.38
N ILE A 187 -18.24 -10.08 -31.53
CA ILE A 187 -19.08 -8.92 -31.90
C ILE A 187 -18.44 -8.13 -33.05
N ILE A 188 -17.13 -8.00 -33.06
CA ILE A 188 -16.39 -7.31 -34.13
C ILE A 188 -16.50 -8.11 -35.45
N ASP A 189 -16.31 -9.44 -35.40
CA ASP A 189 -16.41 -10.32 -36.59
C ASP A 189 -17.82 -10.31 -37.17
N ASP A 190 -18.87 -10.43 -36.32
CA ASP A 190 -20.26 -10.36 -36.75
C ASP A 190 -20.62 -9.02 -37.37
N SER A 191 -20.20 -7.92 -36.75
CA SER A 191 -20.42 -6.58 -37.29
C SER A 191 -19.77 -6.42 -38.68
N GLY A 192 -18.53 -6.89 -38.84
CA GLY A 192 -17.81 -6.84 -40.10
C GLY A 192 -18.48 -7.68 -41.20
N LYS A 193 -18.95 -8.91 -40.89
CA LYS A 193 -19.72 -9.76 -41.83
C LYS A 193 -20.98 -9.08 -42.31
N ASN A 194 -21.60 -8.27 -41.46
CA ASN A 194 -22.80 -7.51 -41.80
C ASN A 194 -22.48 -6.10 -42.35
N HIS A 195 -21.24 -5.81 -42.70
CA HIS A 195 -20.77 -4.51 -43.20
C HIS A 195 -21.15 -3.32 -42.30
N ARG A 196 -21.13 -3.53 -40.98
CA ARG A 196 -21.46 -2.52 -39.98
C ARG A 196 -20.21 -2.10 -39.24
N ASN A 197 -20.13 -0.83 -38.90
CA ASN A 197 -19.15 -0.33 -37.95
C ASN A 197 -19.46 -0.84 -36.55
N VAL A 198 -18.45 -0.79 -35.66
CA VAL A 198 -18.60 -1.06 -34.22
C VAL A 198 -18.55 0.25 -33.46
N ASP A 199 -19.56 0.49 -32.63
CA ASP A 199 -19.57 1.57 -31.63
C ASP A 199 -19.08 1.01 -30.30
N ILE A 200 -17.97 1.53 -29.81
CA ILE A 200 -17.27 1.02 -28.64
C ILE A 200 -17.31 2.06 -27.53
N LEU A 201 -17.86 1.68 -26.37
CA LEU A 201 -17.80 2.50 -25.15
C LEU A 201 -16.51 2.15 -24.38
N LEU A 202 -15.64 3.12 -24.27
CA LEU A 202 -14.38 3.04 -23.55
C LEU A 202 -14.47 3.75 -22.18
N LYS A 203 -13.83 3.19 -21.16
CA LYS A 203 -13.58 3.84 -19.89
C LYS A 203 -12.10 4.27 -19.85
N ARG A 204 -11.86 5.55 -19.51
CA ARG A 204 -10.55 6.19 -19.34
C ARG A 204 -10.48 6.85 -17.97
N PRO A 205 -9.31 7.27 -17.49
CA PRO A 205 -9.18 8.00 -16.22
C PRO A 205 -9.98 9.31 -16.16
N ASP A 206 -10.19 9.96 -17.31
CA ASP A 206 -10.94 11.20 -17.48
C ASP A 206 -12.45 11.02 -17.77
N GLY A 207 -12.92 9.76 -17.88
CA GLY A 207 -14.33 9.44 -18.07
C GLY A 207 -14.59 8.38 -19.12
N GLN A 208 -15.84 8.30 -19.55
CA GLN A 208 -16.27 7.39 -20.61
C GLN A 208 -16.27 8.10 -21.98
N GLN A 209 -15.88 7.40 -23.03
CA GLN A 209 -15.82 7.89 -24.39
C GLN A 209 -16.38 6.86 -25.38
N HIS A 210 -17.21 7.32 -26.33
CA HIS A 210 -17.62 6.53 -27.47
C HIS A 210 -16.66 6.74 -28.65
N VAL A 211 -16.28 5.63 -29.29
CA VAL A 211 -15.48 5.63 -30.51
C VAL A 211 -16.09 4.65 -31.51
N THR A 212 -15.96 4.99 -32.81
CA THR A 212 -16.48 4.13 -33.89
C THR A 212 -15.31 3.59 -34.72
N ALA A 213 -15.24 2.27 -34.88
CA ALA A 213 -14.23 1.63 -35.71
C ALA A 213 -14.88 0.80 -36.83
N THR A 214 -14.21 0.73 -37.98
CA THR A 214 -14.67 -0.05 -39.13
C THR A 214 -13.87 -1.35 -39.21
N PRO A 215 -14.50 -2.53 -38.95
CA PRO A 215 -13.80 -3.80 -39.04
C PRO A 215 -13.32 -4.10 -40.45
N VAL A 216 -12.13 -4.66 -40.61
CA VAL A 216 -11.55 -5.08 -41.90
C VAL A 216 -11.32 -6.59 -41.90
N LEU A 217 -11.54 -7.24 -43.08
CA LEU A 217 -11.33 -8.68 -43.24
C LEU A 217 -9.81 -8.99 -43.23
N CYS A 218 -9.38 -9.71 -42.23
CA CYS A 218 -7.99 -10.16 -42.10
C CYS A 218 -7.68 -11.30 -43.04
N SER A 219 -6.62 -11.18 -43.85
CA SER A 219 -6.21 -12.19 -44.80
C SER A 219 -5.69 -13.48 -44.15
N GLU A 220 -5.12 -13.39 -42.96
CA GLU A 220 -4.55 -14.52 -42.23
C GLU A 220 -5.62 -15.35 -41.54
N THR A 221 -6.47 -14.65 -40.73
CA THR A 221 -7.47 -15.32 -39.87
C THR A 221 -8.84 -15.54 -40.56
N LYS A 222 -9.06 -14.89 -41.70
CA LYS A 222 -10.35 -14.90 -42.43
C LYS A 222 -11.54 -14.39 -41.57
N ARG A 223 -11.24 -13.57 -40.56
CA ARG A 223 -12.21 -12.92 -39.68
C ARG A 223 -12.08 -11.39 -39.80
N TYR A 224 -13.16 -10.69 -39.53
CA TYR A 224 -13.13 -9.24 -39.41
C TYR A 224 -12.50 -8.82 -38.09
N ARG A 225 -11.60 -7.88 -38.16
CA ARG A 225 -10.80 -7.37 -37.00
C ARG A 225 -10.64 -5.88 -37.08
N ILE A 226 -10.35 -5.27 -35.93
CA ILE A 226 -9.97 -3.84 -35.81
C ILE A 226 -8.52 -3.64 -35.38
N GLY A 227 -7.78 -4.74 -35.08
CA GLY A 227 -6.35 -4.69 -34.75
C GLY A 227 -6.08 -4.33 -33.30
N LEU A 228 -6.75 -5.00 -32.35
CA LEU A 228 -6.53 -4.88 -30.92
C LEU A 228 -5.96 -6.15 -30.30
N PHE A 229 -5.06 -6.00 -29.35
CA PHE A 229 -4.77 -6.98 -28.32
C PHE A 229 -5.49 -6.55 -27.06
N VAL A 230 -6.25 -7.47 -26.49
CA VAL A 230 -7.09 -7.20 -25.33
C VAL A 230 -6.91 -8.28 -24.26
N ARG A 231 -7.22 -7.94 -23.00
CA ARG A 231 -7.14 -8.86 -21.85
C ARG A 231 -8.33 -8.63 -20.93
N ASP A 232 -8.95 -9.70 -20.48
CA ASP A 232 -10.13 -9.66 -19.59
C ASP A 232 -9.80 -10.06 -18.14
N SER A 233 -8.63 -10.65 -17.93
CA SER A 233 -8.25 -11.19 -16.61
C SER A 233 -6.75 -11.08 -16.37
N ALA A 234 -6.38 -11.03 -15.11
CA ALA A 234 -4.99 -11.19 -14.65
C ALA A 234 -4.92 -12.35 -13.66
N ALA A 235 -3.89 -13.17 -13.83
CA ALA A 235 -3.59 -14.27 -12.93
C ALA A 235 -2.14 -14.19 -12.48
N GLY A 236 -1.89 -14.60 -11.23
CA GLY A 236 -0.53 -14.61 -10.66
C GLY A 236 -0.46 -15.37 -9.35
N VAL A 237 0.78 -15.56 -8.86
CA VAL A 237 1.05 -16.19 -7.56
C VAL A 237 1.31 -15.10 -6.53
N GLY A 238 0.74 -15.27 -5.35
CA GLY A 238 0.95 -14.41 -4.20
C GLY A 238 0.96 -15.17 -2.89
N THR A 239 0.91 -14.42 -1.80
CA THR A 239 0.87 -15.02 -0.44
C THR A 239 -0.30 -14.42 0.33
N LEU A 240 -1.05 -15.30 1.04
CA LEU A 240 -2.07 -14.91 2.00
C LEU A 240 -1.40 -14.28 3.22
N SER A 241 -1.85 -13.08 3.63
CA SER A 241 -1.25 -12.38 4.78
C SER A 241 -1.87 -12.79 6.10
N PHE A 242 -3.19 -12.81 6.15
CA PHE A 242 -3.96 -13.20 7.33
C PHE A 242 -5.40 -13.50 6.99
N TYR A 243 -6.12 -14.13 7.93
CA TYR A 243 -7.57 -14.13 7.94
C TYR A 243 -8.12 -14.03 9.35
N GLU A 244 -9.34 -13.49 9.48
CA GLU A 244 -10.09 -13.45 10.74
C GLU A 244 -10.91 -14.74 10.87
N PRO A 245 -10.80 -15.50 12.00
CA PRO A 245 -11.36 -16.85 12.10
C PRO A 245 -12.89 -16.92 11.99
N GLU A 246 -13.61 -15.94 12.54
CA GLU A 246 -15.08 -15.96 12.61
C GLU A 246 -15.72 -15.49 11.30
N SER A 247 -15.35 -14.32 10.82
CA SER A 247 -15.87 -13.73 9.58
C SER A 247 -15.28 -14.33 8.32
N LYS A 248 -14.12 -15.00 8.44
CA LYS A 248 -13.29 -15.49 7.33
C LYS A 248 -12.85 -14.39 6.35
N ILE A 249 -12.92 -13.14 6.76
CA ILE A 249 -12.35 -12.03 6.01
C ILE A 249 -10.83 -12.22 5.96
N TYR A 250 -10.27 -12.14 4.77
CA TYR A 250 -8.83 -12.28 4.58
C TYR A 250 -8.21 -11.04 3.92
N GLY A 251 -6.89 -10.88 4.10
CA GLY A 251 -6.03 -9.97 3.36
C GLY A 251 -4.85 -10.72 2.76
N ALA A 252 -4.42 -10.30 1.56
CA ALA A 252 -3.28 -10.88 0.86
C ALA A 252 -2.50 -9.83 0.07
N LEU A 253 -1.27 -10.15 -0.35
CA LEU A 253 -0.36 -9.39 -1.22
C LEU A 253 0.24 -8.12 -0.60
N GLY A 254 -0.50 -7.32 0.17
CA GLY A 254 -0.02 -6.06 0.74
C GLY A 254 0.16 -4.91 -0.28
N HIS A 255 -0.14 -5.11 -1.55
CA HIS A 255 -0.13 -4.11 -2.60
C HIS A 255 -1.22 -4.37 -3.64
N ILE A 256 -1.52 -3.37 -4.46
CA ILE A 256 -2.50 -3.46 -5.53
C ILE A 256 -2.02 -4.38 -6.66
N ILE A 257 -2.95 -5.06 -7.31
CA ILE A 257 -2.70 -5.76 -8.56
C ILE A 257 -2.95 -4.81 -9.72
N THR A 258 -1.96 -4.71 -10.61
CA THR A 258 -2.02 -3.96 -11.86
C THR A 258 -1.88 -4.90 -13.05
N ASP A 259 -2.38 -4.49 -14.19
CA ASP A 259 -2.10 -5.17 -15.46
C ASP A 259 -0.61 -5.01 -15.81
N SER A 260 0.02 -6.10 -16.25
CA SER A 260 1.48 -6.16 -16.49
C SER A 260 1.96 -5.31 -17.68
N ASP A 261 1.10 -5.07 -18.65
CA ASP A 261 1.47 -4.36 -19.87
C ASP A 261 1.16 -2.86 -19.77
N THR A 262 0.09 -2.51 -19.06
CA THR A 262 -0.38 -1.12 -18.95
C THR A 262 -0.01 -0.46 -17.62
N ASN A 263 0.40 -1.25 -16.60
CA ASN A 263 0.61 -0.83 -15.20
C ASN A 263 -0.64 -0.16 -14.56
N GLN A 264 -1.80 -0.31 -15.16
CA GLN A 264 -3.04 0.25 -14.61
C GLN A 264 -3.64 -0.68 -13.54
N PRO A 265 -4.20 -0.12 -12.45
CA PRO A 265 -4.94 -0.91 -11.48
C PRO A 265 -6.10 -1.66 -12.15
N ILE A 266 -6.26 -2.94 -11.80
CA ILE A 266 -7.39 -3.73 -12.27
C ILE A 266 -8.59 -3.43 -11.38
N ASP A 267 -9.63 -2.81 -11.95
CA ASP A 267 -10.93 -2.67 -11.28
C ASP A 267 -11.57 -4.06 -11.16
N CYS A 268 -11.54 -4.60 -9.94
CA CYS A 268 -12.04 -5.95 -9.68
C CYS A 268 -13.57 -5.97 -9.67
N GLU A 269 -14.17 -6.59 -10.69
CA GLU A 269 -15.60 -6.92 -10.67
C GLU A 269 -15.83 -8.27 -10.00
N GLN A 270 -15.02 -9.25 -10.37
CA GLN A 270 -15.03 -10.60 -9.83
C GLN A 270 -13.60 -11.11 -9.71
N GLY A 271 -13.33 -11.77 -8.60
CA GLY A 271 -12.04 -12.38 -8.41
C GLY A 271 -12.13 -13.59 -7.48
N LYS A 272 -11.15 -14.45 -7.61
CA LYS A 272 -11.03 -15.66 -6.78
C LYS A 272 -9.58 -15.89 -6.37
N ILE A 273 -9.40 -16.49 -5.21
CA ILE A 273 -8.14 -17.07 -4.79
C ILE A 273 -8.25 -18.57 -4.76
N VAL A 274 -7.20 -19.22 -5.21
CA VAL A 274 -7.08 -20.68 -5.26
C VAL A 274 -5.80 -21.12 -4.57
N LEU A 275 -5.70 -22.35 -4.12
CA LEU A 275 -4.47 -22.87 -3.55
C LEU A 275 -3.42 -23.03 -4.66
N ALA A 276 -2.21 -22.49 -4.41
CA ALA A 276 -1.09 -22.67 -5.33
C ALA A 276 -0.01 -23.55 -4.71
N THR A 277 0.54 -24.45 -5.54
CA THR A 277 1.70 -25.26 -5.21
C THR A 277 2.94 -24.64 -5.83
N VAL A 278 3.96 -24.35 -5.03
CA VAL A 278 5.24 -23.82 -5.53
C VAL A 278 6.02 -24.98 -6.12
N SER A 279 6.16 -25.01 -7.44
CA SER A 279 6.89 -26.04 -8.18
C SER A 279 8.37 -25.72 -8.38
N GLY A 280 8.76 -24.45 -8.20
CA GLY A 280 10.12 -24.00 -8.35
C GLY A 280 10.29 -22.52 -7.97
N ILE A 281 11.55 -22.10 -7.90
CA ILE A 281 11.94 -20.72 -7.63
C ILE A 281 12.93 -20.28 -8.71
N GLN A 282 12.61 -19.18 -9.38
CA GLN A 282 13.63 -18.43 -10.11
C GLN A 282 14.40 -17.59 -9.10
N HIS A 283 15.70 -17.89 -8.96
CA HIS A 283 16.55 -17.27 -7.96
C HIS A 283 16.74 -15.76 -8.22
N GLY A 284 16.53 -14.94 -7.19
CA GLY A 284 16.72 -13.50 -7.25
C GLY A 284 18.21 -13.13 -7.32
N LYS A 285 18.53 -12.14 -8.15
CA LYS A 285 19.87 -11.56 -8.29
C LYS A 285 19.77 -10.05 -8.40
N ARG A 286 20.85 -9.35 -8.09
CA ARG A 286 20.92 -7.90 -8.26
C ARG A 286 20.51 -7.49 -9.68
N GLY A 287 19.53 -6.61 -9.80
CA GLY A 287 18.97 -6.16 -11.07
C GLY A 287 17.89 -7.08 -11.66
N HIS A 288 17.71 -8.29 -11.13
CA HIS A 288 16.74 -9.27 -11.60
C HIS A 288 16.04 -9.92 -10.38
N PRO A 289 14.91 -9.37 -9.92
CA PRO A 289 14.11 -10.00 -8.89
C PRO A 289 13.72 -11.41 -9.33
N GLY A 290 13.85 -12.39 -8.44
CA GLY A 290 13.40 -13.74 -8.71
C GLY A 290 11.88 -13.87 -8.62
N GLU A 291 11.38 -15.10 -8.89
CA GLU A 291 9.94 -15.37 -8.90
C GLU A 291 9.64 -16.78 -8.38
N LYS A 292 8.52 -16.93 -7.66
CA LYS A 292 7.93 -18.24 -7.37
C LYS A 292 7.23 -18.76 -8.62
N ILE A 293 7.59 -19.95 -9.06
CA ILE A 293 6.89 -20.68 -10.11
C ILE A 293 5.83 -21.52 -9.43
N GLY A 294 4.57 -21.10 -9.54
CA GLY A 294 3.44 -21.78 -8.92
C GLY A 294 2.53 -22.43 -9.94
N VAL A 295 1.97 -23.58 -9.59
CA VAL A 295 0.91 -24.27 -10.34
C VAL A 295 -0.35 -24.24 -9.51
N PHE A 296 -1.47 -23.87 -10.12
CA PHE A 296 -2.78 -23.92 -9.49
C PHE A 296 -3.83 -24.35 -10.50
N ILE A 297 -4.85 -25.05 -9.99
CA ILE A 297 -6.02 -25.52 -10.76
C ILE A 297 -7.23 -24.77 -10.19
N GLU A 298 -7.82 -23.91 -11.02
CA GLU A 298 -8.86 -23.00 -10.59
C GLU A 298 -10.15 -23.69 -10.13
N GLU A 299 -10.47 -24.86 -10.69
CA GLU A 299 -11.73 -25.56 -10.43
C GLU A 299 -11.70 -26.39 -9.15
N ASP A 300 -10.55 -26.96 -8.79
CA ASP A 300 -10.46 -27.96 -7.74
C ASP A 300 -10.09 -27.38 -6.36
N HIS A 301 -9.54 -26.16 -6.30
CA HIS A 301 -8.93 -25.62 -5.07
C HIS A 301 -9.33 -24.18 -4.76
N LEU A 302 -10.63 -23.87 -4.96
CA LEU A 302 -11.18 -22.53 -4.66
C LEU A 302 -11.13 -22.25 -3.15
N LEU A 303 -10.27 -21.33 -2.74
CA LEU A 303 -10.12 -20.91 -1.35
C LEU A 303 -11.10 -19.82 -0.94
N GLY A 304 -11.42 -18.89 -1.85
CA GLY A 304 -12.31 -17.78 -1.54
C GLY A 304 -12.49 -16.82 -2.72
N ASN A 305 -13.34 -15.82 -2.51
CA ASN A 305 -13.58 -14.75 -3.46
C ASN A 305 -12.63 -13.55 -3.23
N ILE A 306 -12.51 -12.68 -4.22
CA ILE A 306 -11.89 -11.36 -4.07
C ILE A 306 -13.00 -10.32 -4.28
N THR A 307 -13.23 -9.48 -3.28
CA THR A 307 -14.22 -8.41 -3.34
C THR A 307 -13.59 -7.03 -3.50
N LYS A 308 -12.25 -6.95 -3.33
CA LYS A 308 -11.56 -5.68 -3.39
C LYS A 308 -10.09 -5.85 -3.76
N ASN A 309 -9.63 -5.01 -4.70
CA ASN A 309 -8.24 -4.77 -5.04
C ASN A 309 -7.88 -3.33 -4.63
N SER A 310 -6.95 -3.15 -3.72
CA SER A 310 -6.58 -1.84 -3.17
C SER A 310 -5.07 -1.66 -3.07
N GLN A 311 -4.62 -0.44 -2.76
CA GLN A 311 -3.20 -0.12 -2.57
C GLN A 311 -2.50 -0.98 -1.50
N PHE A 312 -3.26 -1.64 -0.61
CA PHE A 312 -2.73 -2.46 0.49
C PHE A 312 -3.02 -3.94 0.34
N GLY A 313 -3.41 -4.36 -0.85
CA GLY A 313 -3.65 -5.77 -1.16
C GLY A 313 -5.04 -6.07 -1.68
N ILE A 314 -5.31 -7.36 -1.76
CA ILE A 314 -6.61 -7.92 -2.10
C ILE A 314 -7.32 -8.43 -0.86
N TYR A 315 -8.64 -8.32 -0.86
CA TYR A 315 -9.50 -8.70 0.27
C TYR A 315 -10.74 -9.44 -0.22
N GLY A 316 -11.28 -10.28 0.64
CA GLY A 316 -12.49 -11.04 0.36
C GLY A 316 -12.78 -12.01 1.51
N HIS A 317 -13.51 -13.07 1.23
CA HIS A 317 -13.90 -14.09 2.21
C HIS A 317 -13.38 -15.45 1.78
N LEU A 318 -12.82 -16.19 2.75
CA LEU A 318 -12.48 -17.59 2.57
C LEU A 318 -13.73 -18.46 2.65
N ASN A 319 -13.79 -19.53 1.85
CA ASN A 319 -14.86 -20.52 1.88
C ASN A 319 -14.76 -21.37 3.17
N ALA A 320 -13.53 -21.66 3.61
CA ALA A 320 -13.22 -22.44 4.80
C ALA A 320 -11.97 -21.90 5.51
N ALA A 321 -11.80 -22.25 6.79
CA ALA A 321 -10.56 -21.97 7.49
C ALA A 321 -9.39 -22.74 6.85
N LEU A 322 -8.24 -22.09 6.74
CA LEU A 322 -7.03 -22.67 6.19
C LEU A 322 -6.11 -23.10 7.34
N PRO A 323 -5.70 -24.38 7.38
CA PRO A 323 -4.78 -24.85 8.41
C PRO A 323 -3.40 -24.19 8.25
N ASN A 324 -2.83 -23.74 9.36
CA ASN A 324 -1.46 -23.25 9.41
C ASN A 324 -0.71 -23.98 10.52
N ASP A 325 0.22 -24.86 10.15
CA ASP A 325 0.97 -25.69 11.09
C ASP A 325 1.90 -24.87 12.00
N LYS A 326 2.24 -23.64 11.62
CA LYS A 326 3.06 -22.74 12.44
C LYS A 326 2.22 -21.96 13.45
N TYR A 327 0.96 -21.66 13.10
CA TYR A 327 0.04 -20.87 13.91
C TYR A 327 -1.37 -21.45 13.87
N ALA A 328 -1.63 -22.47 14.69
CA ALA A 328 -2.94 -23.11 14.78
C ALA A 328 -4.01 -22.22 15.45
N GLN A 329 -3.60 -21.17 16.16
CA GLN A 329 -4.49 -20.23 16.84
C GLN A 329 -4.24 -18.78 16.37
N ALA A 330 -5.27 -17.97 16.45
CA ALA A 330 -5.18 -16.55 16.14
C ALA A 330 -4.26 -15.83 17.13
N ILE A 331 -3.32 -15.06 16.60
CA ILE A 331 -2.40 -14.23 17.37
C ILE A 331 -2.79 -12.75 17.28
N PRO A 332 -2.42 -11.91 18.28
CA PRO A 332 -2.75 -10.49 18.25
C PRO A 332 -2.03 -9.78 17.10
N VAL A 333 -2.61 -8.67 16.69
CA VAL A 333 -1.94 -7.70 15.80
C VAL A 333 -1.25 -6.63 16.62
N ALA A 334 -0.17 -6.03 16.08
CA ALA A 334 0.44 -4.85 16.66
C ALA A 334 0.05 -3.63 15.86
N SER A 335 -0.27 -2.54 16.53
CA SER A 335 -0.40 -1.25 15.86
C SER A 335 0.96 -0.75 15.36
N MET A 336 0.96 0.13 14.37
CA MET A 336 2.18 0.75 13.81
C MET A 336 3.11 1.33 14.90
N SER A 337 2.53 1.87 15.99
CA SER A 337 3.28 2.43 17.11
C SER A 337 4.02 1.40 17.98
N GLN A 338 3.69 0.13 17.84
CA GLN A 338 4.30 -0.97 18.62
C GLN A 338 5.41 -1.70 17.85
N VAL A 339 5.53 -1.44 16.56
CA VAL A 339 6.56 -2.05 15.73
C VAL A 339 7.92 -1.46 16.09
N GLN A 340 8.93 -2.31 16.21
CA GLN A 340 10.28 -1.94 16.59
C GLN A 340 11.30 -2.33 15.52
N ILE A 341 12.39 -1.57 15.41
CA ILE A 341 13.56 -1.97 14.64
C ILE A 341 14.19 -3.19 15.34
N GLY A 342 14.59 -4.19 14.56
CA GLY A 342 15.21 -5.40 15.07
C GLY A 342 14.61 -6.69 14.51
N PRO A 343 14.87 -7.82 15.20
CA PRO A 343 14.46 -9.15 14.74
C PRO A 343 12.95 -9.27 14.55
N ALA A 344 12.57 -9.95 13.48
CA ALA A 344 11.21 -10.36 13.17
C ALA A 344 11.24 -11.64 12.31
N GLU A 345 10.09 -12.15 11.98
CA GLU A 345 9.92 -13.37 11.19
C GLU A 345 8.93 -13.14 10.07
N MET A 346 9.09 -13.88 8.96
CA MET A 346 8.09 -13.91 7.90
C MET A 346 7.69 -15.35 7.59
N LEU A 347 6.44 -15.57 7.24
CA LEU A 347 5.92 -16.87 6.81
C LEU A 347 5.73 -16.86 5.30
N THR A 348 6.23 -17.88 4.63
CA THR A 348 6.02 -18.05 3.19
C THR A 348 6.25 -19.49 2.76
N VAL A 349 5.66 -19.90 1.64
CA VAL A 349 5.95 -21.18 1.00
C VAL A 349 7.07 -20.96 -0.02
N VAL A 350 8.10 -21.81 0.02
CA VAL A 350 9.20 -21.82 -0.96
C VAL A 350 9.36 -23.17 -1.64
N ASP A 351 8.53 -24.15 -1.27
CA ASP A 351 8.48 -25.47 -1.86
C ASP A 351 7.15 -26.17 -1.57
N GLY A 352 6.51 -26.73 -2.59
CA GLY A 352 5.22 -27.37 -2.47
C GLY A 352 4.15 -26.45 -1.90
N GLN A 353 3.57 -26.85 -0.76
CA GLN A 353 2.55 -26.09 -0.03
C GLN A 353 2.97 -25.84 1.45
N THR A 354 4.16 -26.25 1.84
CA THR A 354 4.63 -26.15 3.22
C THR A 354 4.96 -24.72 3.58
N ILE A 355 4.30 -24.19 4.59
CA ILE A 355 4.61 -22.86 5.14
C ILE A 355 5.85 -22.96 6.01
N ASP A 356 6.88 -22.20 5.65
CA ASP A 356 8.09 -22.07 6.44
C ASP A 356 8.17 -20.69 7.10
N GLN A 357 8.89 -20.65 8.21
CA GLN A 357 9.16 -19.46 9.00
C GLN A 357 10.63 -19.09 8.84
N PHE A 358 10.87 -17.86 8.39
CA PHE A 358 12.20 -17.34 8.10
C PHE A 358 12.50 -16.10 8.91
N ALA A 359 13.74 -16.00 9.41
CA ALA A 359 14.22 -14.85 10.13
C ALA A 359 14.44 -13.65 9.18
N ILE A 360 13.94 -12.51 9.61
CA ILE A 360 14.15 -11.20 8.96
C ILE A 360 14.50 -10.18 10.02
N GLU A 361 14.95 -9.01 9.59
CA GLU A 361 15.17 -7.85 10.42
C GLU A 361 14.38 -6.64 9.89
N ILE A 362 13.64 -5.98 10.76
CA ILE A 362 13.06 -4.66 10.45
C ILE A 362 14.16 -3.62 10.64
N GLN A 363 14.65 -3.06 9.53
CA GLN A 363 15.77 -2.13 9.53
C GLN A 363 15.32 -0.67 9.68
N LYS A 364 14.13 -0.35 9.19
CA LYS A 364 13.59 1.00 9.24
C LYS A 364 12.08 0.99 9.32
N ILE A 365 11.55 1.90 10.12
CA ILE A 365 10.12 2.17 10.26
C ILE A 365 9.89 3.59 9.73
N ASN A 366 9.08 3.72 8.69
CA ASN A 366 8.62 4.99 8.19
C ASN A 366 7.22 5.22 8.77
N LEU A 367 7.13 6.04 9.82
CA LEU A 367 5.83 6.43 10.38
C LEU A 367 5.05 7.19 9.31
N GLN A 368 3.79 6.79 9.11
CA GLN A 368 2.97 7.24 8.00
C GLN A 368 1.79 8.06 8.52
N GLU A 369 1.64 9.30 8.05
CA GLU A 369 0.47 10.15 8.34
C GLU A 369 -0.75 9.74 7.50
N ALA A 370 -0.52 9.17 6.33
CA ALA A 370 -1.52 8.64 5.42
C ALA A 370 -1.17 7.20 5.06
N PRO A 371 -2.16 6.39 4.66
CA PRO A 371 -1.91 5.04 4.22
C PRO A 371 -0.90 4.96 3.05
N GLU A 372 0.18 4.22 3.24
CA GLU A 372 1.20 3.94 2.22
C GLU A 372 1.69 2.48 2.33
N SER A 373 2.02 1.85 1.21
CA SER A 373 2.41 0.44 1.14
C SER A 373 3.88 0.17 1.53
N LYS A 374 4.68 1.22 1.84
CA LYS A 374 6.12 1.13 2.11
C LYS A 374 6.48 1.65 3.52
N GLY A 375 5.75 1.17 4.53
CA GLY A 375 5.95 1.58 5.94
C GLY A 375 7.15 0.94 6.60
N LEU A 376 7.52 -0.26 6.21
CA LEU A 376 8.64 -1.03 6.76
C LEU A 376 9.72 -1.22 5.71
N VAL A 377 10.99 -1.13 6.12
CA VAL A 377 12.13 -1.65 5.37
C VAL A 377 12.62 -2.89 6.11
N ILE A 378 12.64 -4.01 5.41
CA ILE A 378 13.02 -5.31 5.97
C ILE A 378 14.23 -5.89 5.24
N LYS A 379 14.97 -6.74 5.95
CA LYS A 379 16.09 -7.50 5.41
C LYS A 379 15.94 -8.97 5.79
N VAL A 380 16.10 -9.85 4.81
CA VAL A 380 16.19 -11.30 5.06
C VAL A 380 17.52 -11.61 5.71
N THR A 381 17.49 -12.27 6.86
CA THR A 381 18.67 -12.69 7.62
C THR A 381 18.80 -14.22 7.68
N ASP A 382 17.74 -14.96 7.32
CA ASP A 382 17.74 -16.41 7.31
C ASP A 382 18.57 -16.96 6.13
N PRO A 383 19.67 -17.69 6.41
CA PRO A 383 20.51 -18.23 5.36
C PRO A 383 19.79 -19.27 4.47
N ARG A 384 18.82 -20.02 5.01
CA ARG A 384 18.05 -21.01 4.25
C ARG A 384 17.24 -20.33 3.13
N LEU A 385 16.64 -19.17 3.43
CA LEU A 385 15.88 -18.42 2.43
C LEU A 385 16.82 -17.80 1.39
N ILE A 386 17.93 -17.19 1.83
CA ILE A 386 18.93 -16.60 0.93
C ILE A 386 19.51 -17.64 -0.03
N GLU A 387 19.86 -18.82 0.48
CA GLU A 387 20.38 -19.92 -0.35
C GLU A 387 19.35 -20.41 -1.37
N LYS A 388 18.07 -20.57 -0.96
CA LYS A 388 17.03 -21.14 -1.82
C LYS A 388 16.49 -20.16 -2.85
N THR A 389 16.42 -18.87 -2.53
CA THR A 389 15.69 -17.87 -3.35
C THR A 389 16.54 -16.65 -3.74
N GLY A 390 17.68 -16.43 -3.10
CA GLY A 390 18.49 -15.21 -3.26
C GLY A 390 17.95 -14.00 -2.45
N GLY A 391 16.88 -14.19 -1.70
CA GLY A 391 16.20 -13.15 -0.92
C GLY A 391 14.70 -13.13 -1.15
N ILE A 392 14.09 -11.95 -1.15
CA ILE A 392 12.67 -11.76 -1.44
C ILE A 392 12.47 -11.89 -2.95
N VAL A 393 11.52 -12.73 -3.37
CA VAL A 393 11.18 -12.96 -4.78
C VAL A 393 9.70 -12.63 -5.03
N GLN A 394 9.33 -12.40 -6.30
CA GLN A 394 7.93 -12.22 -6.70
C GLN A 394 7.11 -13.44 -6.26
N GLY A 395 5.89 -13.20 -5.81
CA GLY A 395 5.03 -14.20 -5.17
C GLY A 395 5.18 -14.29 -3.64
N MET A 396 6.22 -13.69 -3.02
CA MET A 396 6.31 -13.52 -1.57
C MET A 396 5.53 -12.30 -1.07
N SER A 397 5.04 -11.44 -1.96
CA SER A 397 4.14 -10.34 -1.59
C SER A 397 2.93 -10.86 -0.82
N GLY A 398 2.65 -10.28 0.35
CA GLY A 398 1.64 -10.76 1.28
C GLY A 398 2.19 -11.67 2.40
N SER A 399 3.44 -12.13 2.34
CA SER A 399 4.04 -12.90 3.45
C SER A 399 3.90 -12.13 4.77
N PRO A 400 3.17 -12.67 5.78
CA PRO A 400 2.98 -11.96 7.04
C PRO A 400 4.31 -11.77 7.76
N ILE A 401 4.46 -10.58 8.34
CA ILE A 401 5.60 -10.21 9.19
C ILE A 401 5.13 -10.31 10.65
N ILE A 402 5.87 -11.08 11.45
CA ILE A 402 5.55 -11.32 12.84
C ILE A 402 6.73 -10.83 13.69
N GLN A 403 6.42 -10.04 14.72
CA GLN A 403 7.39 -9.55 15.69
C GLN A 403 6.81 -9.71 17.09
N ASN A 404 7.57 -10.28 18.01
CA ASN A 404 7.16 -10.49 19.40
C ASN A 404 5.79 -11.23 19.54
N GLY A 405 5.52 -12.20 18.65
CA GLY A 405 4.28 -12.98 18.64
C GLY A 405 3.04 -12.22 18.14
N LYS A 406 3.22 -11.07 17.47
CA LYS A 406 2.14 -10.25 16.90
C LYS A 406 2.34 -10.08 15.40
N ILE A 407 1.24 -10.03 14.64
CA ILE A 407 1.29 -9.64 13.22
C ILE A 407 1.51 -8.13 13.15
N VAL A 408 2.59 -7.69 12.52
CA VAL A 408 2.94 -6.27 12.38
C VAL A 408 2.68 -5.75 10.96
N GLY A 409 2.62 -6.64 9.97
CA GLY A 409 2.44 -6.24 8.58
C GLY A 409 2.62 -7.40 7.61
N ALA A 410 2.84 -7.05 6.36
CA ALA A 410 3.11 -8.00 5.28
C ALA A 410 4.20 -7.47 4.33
N VAL A 411 4.99 -8.38 3.77
CA VAL A 411 5.97 -8.08 2.72
C VAL A 411 5.24 -7.58 1.47
N THR A 412 5.75 -6.52 0.83
CA THR A 412 5.12 -5.95 -0.36
C THR A 412 5.99 -5.97 -1.60
N HIS A 413 7.18 -5.40 -1.54
CA HIS A 413 8.06 -5.23 -2.70
C HIS A 413 9.50 -5.59 -2.34
N VAL A 414 10.21 -6.19 -3.27
CA VAL A 414 11.64 -6.45 -3.20
C VAL A 414 12.44 -5.25 -3.73
N PHE A 415 13.65 -5.04 -3.22
CA PHE A 415 14.57 -4.07 -3.80
C PHE A 415 15.27 -4.68 -5.02
N VAL A 416 15.15 -4.03 -6.17
CA VAL A 416 15.73 -4.52 -7.42
C VAL A 416 17.27 -4.66 -7.32
N HIS A 417 17.93 -3.75 -6.59
CA HIS A 417 19.39 -3.75 -6.45
C HIS A 417 19.92 -4.58 -5.27
N ASP A 418 19.03 -5.02 -4.36
CA ASP A 418 19.37 -5.89 -3.22
C ASP A 418 18.19 -6.79 -2.88
N PRO A 419 18.06 -7.97 -3.49
CA PRO A 419 16.94 -8.87 -3.22
C PRO A 419 16.83 -9.36 -1.77
N THR A 420 17.90 -9.23 -0.98
CA THR A 420 17.82 -9.56 0.46
C THR A 420 17.02 -8.53 1.26
N SER A 421 16.72 -7.38 0.67
CA SER A 421 15.99 -6.28 1.29
C SER A 421 14.69 -5.98 0.54
N GLY A 422 13.72 -5.41 1.23
CA GLY A 422 12.43 -5.06 0.64
C GLY A 422 11.59 -4.15 1.53
N TYR A 423 10.38 -3.89 1.05
CA TYR A 423 9.36 -3.13 1.79
C TYR A 423 8.31 -4.05 2.39
N GLY A 424 7.69 -3.57 3.47
CA GLY A 424 6.45 -4.10 4.02
C GLY A 424 5.45 -2.99 4.31
N CYS A 425 4.17 -3.33 4.28
CA CYS A 425 3.10 -2.46 4.77
C CYS A 425 2.71 -2.85 6.19
N PHE A 426 2.19 -1.88 6.96
CA PHE A 426 1.64 -2.14 8.28
C PHE A 426 0.30 -2.89 8.19
N VAL A 427 0.05 -3.77 9.16
CA VAL A 427 -1.21 -4.49 9.27
C VAL A 427 -2.39 -3.55 9.49
N ASP A 428 -2.20 -2.40 10.14
CA ASP A 428 -3.23 -1.38 10.36
C ASP A 428 -3.94 -0.97 9.06
N TRP A 429 -3.17 -0.73 7.99
CA TRP A 429 -3.73 -0.34 6.70
C TRP A 429 -4.50 -1.47 6.04
N MET A 430 -3.99 -2.69 6.17
CA MET A 430 -4.68 -3.88 5.66
C MET A 430 -5.99 -4.14 6.40
N LEU A 431 -6.03 -3.96 7.72
CA LEU A 431 -7.24 -4.12 8.53
C LEU A 431 -8.32 -3.11 8.18
N MET A 432 -7.94 -1.87 7.88
CA MET A 432 -8.89 -0.83 7.43
C MET A 432 -9.45 -1.16 6.05
N GLU A 433 -8.60 -1.65 5.14
CA GLU A 433 -9.03 -1.99 3.80
C GLU A 433 -9.89 -3.25 3.75
N SER A 434 -9.63 -4.21 4.61
CA SER A 434 -10.44 -5.44 4.74
C SER A 434 -11.83 -5.18 5.34
N GLY A 435 -12.02 -4.04 6.03
CA GLY A 435 -13.25 -3.73 6.77
C GLY A 435 -13.34 -4.36 8.16
N ILE A 436 -12.30 -5.09 8.61
CA ILE A 436 -12.21 -5.59 10.01
C ILE A 436 -12.19 -4.41 10.99
N ILE A 437 -11.50 -3.33 10.62
CA ILE A 437 -11.57 -2.04 11.32
C ILE A 437 -12.37 -1.06 10.45
N PRO A 438 -13.35 -0.33 11.01
CA PRO A 438 -14.12 0.62 10.25
C PRO A 438 -13.23 1.71 9.64
N LYS A 439 -13.39 1.99 8.34
CA LYS A 439 -12.81 3.18 7.70
C LYS A 439 -13.49 4.41 8.27
N LYS A 440 -12.71 5.29 8.86
CA LYS A 440 -13.20 6.60 9.25
C LYS A 440 -13.33 7.47 8.01
N GLU A 441 -14.53 7.97 7.72
CA GLU A 441 -14.71 9.02 6.73
C GLU A 441 -13.86 10.23 7.15
N ARG A 442 -13.00 10.69 6.26
CA ARG A 442 -12.28 11.95 6.44
C ARG A 442 -13.31 13.06 6.43
N HIS A 443 -13.77 13.50 7.60
CA HIS A 443 -14.44 14.79 7.68
C HIS A 443 -13.45 15.83 7.17
N SER A 444 -13.85 16.46 6.07
CA SER A 444 -13.04 17.39 5.27
C SER A 444 -12.49 18.54 6.13
N ALA A 445 -11.28 18.37 6.66
CA ALA A 445 -10.43 19.49 7.09
C ALA A 445 -9.90 20.30 5.88
N ARG A 446 -10.66 20.32 4.78
CA ARG A 446 -10.29 21.03 3.53
C ARG A 446 -10.69 22.51 3.53
N LYS A 447 -11.01 23.09 4.69
CA LYS A 447 -11.47 24.49 4.79
C LYS A 447 -10.53 25.47 5.52
N LEU A 448 -9.31 25.11 5.87
CA LEU A 448 -8.41 26.02 6.62
C LEU A 448 -7.04 26.32 5.99
N PHE A 449 -6.74 25.84 4.78
CA PHE A 449 -5.49 26.19 4.08
C PHE A 449 -5.70 26.64 2.63
N THR A 450 -6.67 27.54 2.41
CA THR A 450 -6.81 28.29 1.16
C THR A 450 -6.44 29.77 1.36
N PHE A 451 -5.54 30.05 2.28
CA PHE A 451 -4.96 31.39 2.44
C PHE A 451 -3.44 31.25 2.41
N SER A 452 -2.83 31.43 1.27
CA SER A 452 -1.51 31.95 0.92
C SER A 452 -0.85 31.20 -0.26
N ARG A 453 -1.45 31.34 -1.45
CA ARG A 453 -0.75 31.07 -2.71
C ARG A 453 -0.93 32.22 -3.69
N GLN A 454 -1.07 33.45 -3.17
CA GLN A 454 -1.28 34.64 -4.01
C GLN A 454 -0.34 35.83 -3.67
N PHE A 455 0.80 35.54 -3.05
CA PHE A 455 1.84 36.56 -2.86
C PHE A 455 3.21 35.92 -3.05
N PHE A 456 3.61 35.68 -4.29
CA PHE A 456 5.00 35.58 -4.75
C PHE A 456 4.94 35.23 -6.25
N PHE A 457 4.66 36.24 -7.07
CA PHE A 457 5.07 36.41 -8.48
C PHE A 457 4.39 37.70 -8.96
N ASP A 458 5.07 38.81 -8.72
CA ASP A 458 5.19 39.99 -9.55
C ASP A 458 6.61 40.52 -9.38
#